data_3db3e1a545c7c6ed85cf5cc0baad1db5
#
_entry.id   3db3e1a545c7c6ed85cf5cc0baad1db5
#
_cell.length_a   1.000
_cell.length_b   1.000
_cell.length_c   1.000
_cell.angle_alpha   90.00
_cell.angle_beta   90.00
_cell.angle_gamma   90.00
#
_symmetry.space_group_name_H-M   'P 1'
#
loop_
_entity.id
_entity.type
_entity.pdbx_description
1 polymer ?
#
loop_
_entity_poly.entity_id
_entity_poly.type
_entity_poly.pdbx_seq_one_letter_code
_entity_poly.pdbx_strand_id
1 'polypeptide(L)'
;QEKWGKSQKVAGPILTIPVQQIKLIDEKERIYNYLLHILPDDLNYEVKITPEIRYRGMYKVVVYEANLDISGNFPNMNELAENYSNYTFKWNEAYMTIGVPDMKGIQNQLEIDLNGKKYGVTPGVKNKDIISTGVAFNTPINTEKFKKKINFKTNLILKGSKDLQFYPIGKNTYINMESPWEIPSF
;
A
#
# COMPACT_ATOMS: atom_id res chain seq x y z
N GLN A 1 -21.62 -12.86 -14.28
CA GLN A 1 -20.27 -12.64 -13.73
C GLN A 1 -19.65 -11.44 -14.46
N GLU A 2 -19.47 -10.34 -13.75
CA GLU A 2 -18.79 -9.16 -14.30
C GLU A 2 -17.33 -9.53 -14.60
N LYS A 3 -17.01 -9.67 -15.88
CA LYS A 3 -15.64 -9.93 -16.37
C LYS A 3 -14.75 -8.68 -16.37
N TRP A 4 -15.30 -7.53 -16.04
CA TRP A 4 -14.61 -6.23 -16.08
C TRP A 4 -14.41 -5.73 -14.66
N GLY A 5 -13.23 -5.21 -14.37
CA GLY A 5 -12.90 -4.67 -13.05
C GLY A 5 -13.99 -3.72 -12.55
N LYS A 6 -14.28 -3.78 -11.25
CA LYS A 6 -15.24 -2.89 -10.57
C LYS A 6 -14.61 -1.53 -10.30
N SER A 7 -15.24 -0.74 -9.45
CA SER A 7 -14.60 0.43 -8.81
C SER A 7 -13.28 0.04 -8.17
N GLN A 8 -12.24 0.80 -8.42
CA GLN A 8 -10.91 0.59 -7.83
C GLN A 8 -10.67 1.63 -6.72
N LYS A 9 -10.18 1.16 -5.59
CA LYS A 9 -9.84 2.01 -4.45
C LYS A 9 -8.42 1.67 -4.01
N VAL A 10 -7.51 2.61 -4.16
CA VAL A 10 -6.10 2.40 -3.82
C VAL A 10 -5.79 3.05 -2.48
N ALA A 11 -5.19 2.28 -1.57
CA ALA A 11 -4.74 2.74 -0.27
C ALA A 11 -3.33 2.23 0.02
N GLY A 12 -2.48 3.07 0.53
CA GLY A 12 -1.13 2.67 0.94
C GLY A 12 -0.04 3.07 -0.04
N PRO A 13 1.19 2.57 0.21
CA PRO A 13 1.49 1.49 1.16
C PRO A 13 1.39 1.89 2.63
N ILE A 14 1.02 0.93 3.47
CA ILE A 14 1.10 1.01 4.93
C ILE A 14 2.19 0.05 5.40
N LEU A 15 3.14 0.55 6.17
CA LEU A 15 4.17 -0.28 6.79
C LEU A 15 3.65 -0.82 8.13
N THR A 16 3.71 -2.12 8.32
CA THR A 16 3.29 -2.77 9.56
C THR A 16 4.46 -3.50 10.19
N ILE A 17 4.68 -3.24 11.47
CA ILE A 17 5.74 -3.86 12.27
C ILE A 17 5.11 -4.55 13.47
N PRO A 18 5.27 -5.87 13.61
CA PRO A 18 4.89 -6.56 14.84
C PRO A 18 5.75 -6.07 16.00
N VAL A 19 5.10 -5.78 17.12
CA VAL A 19 5.76 -5.33 18.36
C VAL A 19 5.27 -6.12 19.57
N GLN A 20 6.13 -6.25 20.57
CA GLN A 20 5.81 -6.91 21.84
C GLN A 20 5.98 -5.92 22.98
N GLN A 21 5.10 -6.01 23.95
CA GLN A 21 5.21 -5.31 25.23
C GLN A 21 5.15 -6.31 26.35
N ILE A 22 6.11 -6.25 27.28
CA ILE A 22 6.12 -7.04 28.51
C ILE A 22 5.54 -6.18 29.62
N LYS A 23 4.51 -6.66 30.28
CA LYS A 23 3.88 -6.03 31.44
C LYS A 23 3.98 -6.94 32.65
N LEU A 24 4.34 -6.41 33.80
CA LEU A 24 4.29 -7.11 35.08
C LEU A 24 2.87 -6.94 35.65
N ILE A 25 2.14 -8.05 35.77
CA ILE A 25 0.80 -8.11 36.36
C ILE A 25 0.81 -9.21 37.41
N ASP A 26 0.46 -8.86 38.65
CA ASP A 26 0.49 -9.79 39.80
C ASP A 26 1.84 -10.53 39.95
N GLU A 27 2.94 -9.77 39.86
CA GLU A 27 4.32 -10.27 39.94
C GLU A 27 4.70 -11.27 38.81
N LYS A 28 3.87 -11.40 37.77
CA LYS A 28 4.12 -12.28 36.63
C LYS A 28 4.29 -11.44 35.35
N GLU A 29 5.31 -11.78 34.58
CA GLU A 29 5.49 -11.19 33.26
C GLU A 29 4.42 -11.72 32.32
N ARG A 30 3.75 -10.79 31.62
CA ARG A 30 2.82 -11.09 30.54
C ARG A 30 3.27 -10.40 29.25
N ILE A 31 3.32 -11.16 28.17
CA ILE A 31 3.70 -10.68 26.85
C ILE A 31 2.44 -10.36 26.05
N TYR A 32 2.37 -9.14 25.58
CA TYR A 32 1.32 -8.66 24.67
C TYR A 32 1.91 -8.41 23.30
N ASN A 33 1.24 -8.91 22.27
CA ASN A 33 1.63 -8.73 20.88
C ASN A 33 0.70 -7.71 20.22
N TYR A 34 1.27 -6.75 19.50
CA TYR A 34 0.54 -5.73 18.77
C TYR A 34 1.10 -5.59 17.35
N LEU A 35 0.33 -4.97 16.48
CA LEU A 35 0.78 -4.53 15.17
C LEU A 35 0.85 -3.00 15.18
N LEU A 36 2.03 -2.46 14.93
CA LEU A 36 2.22 -1.03 14.75
C LEU A 36 2.11 -0.71 13.26
N HIS A 37 1.07 0.05 12.90
CA HIS A 37 0.83 0.50 11.54
C HIS A 37 1.37 1.91 11.36
N ILE A 38 2.28 2.07 10.41
CA ILE A 38 2.97 3.32 10.14
C ILE A 38 2.52 3.82 8.78
N LEU A 39 2.00 5.04 8.76
CA LEU A 39 1.59 5.73 7.55
C LEU A 39 2.77 6.51 6.96
N PRO A 40 2.80 6.74 5.64
CA PRO A 40 3.83 7.55 5.01
C PRO A 40 3.83 9.00 5.51
N ASP A 41 5.00 9.62 5.63
CA ASP A 41 5.10 11.07 5.75
C ASP A 41 4.68 11.74 4.43
N ASP A 42 5.27 11.29 3.32
CA ASP A 42 4.92 11.74 1.98
C ASP A 42 4.45 10.56 1.14
N LEU A 43 3.35 10.77 0.41
CA LEU A 43 2.75 9.78 -0.48
C LEU A 43 2.37 10.45 -1.79
N ASN A 44 2.95 9.99 -2.89
CA ASN A 44 2.73 10.51 -4.22
C ASN A 44 2.14 9.43 -5.12
N TYR A 45 1.08 9.79 -5.85
CA TYR A 45 0.49 9.00 -6.91
C TYR A 45 0.61 9.75 -8.24
N GLU A 46 1.39 9.21 -9.18
CA GLU A 46 1.42 9.63 -10.57
C GLU A 46 0.59 8.63 -11.37
N VAL A 47 -0.50 9.09 -11.95
CA VAL A 47 -1.52 8.21 -12.53
C VAL A 47 -1.74 8.56 -13.99
N LYS A 48 -1.58 7.57 -14.87
CA LYS A 48 -1.96 7.65 -16.29
C LYS A 48 -3.14 6.74 -16.55
N ILE A 49 -4.27 7.32 -16.97
CA ILE A 49 -5.48 6.59 -17.29
C ILE A 49 -5.63 6.48 -18.80
N THR A 50 -5.73 5.27 -19.31
CA THR A 50 -6.01 4.99 -20.71
C THR A 50 -7.41 4.38 -20.83
N PRO A 51 -8.40 5.13 -21.31
CA PRO A 51 -9.75 4.62 -21.53
C PRO A 51 -9.80 3.70 -22.75
N GLU A 52 -10.61 2.66 -22.65
CA GLU A 52 -10.87 1.70 -23.71
C GLU A 52 -12.38 1.46 -23.86
N ILE A 53 -12.87 1.52 -25.08
CA ILE A 53 -14.26 1.15 -25.37
C ILE A 53 -14.31 -0.32 -25.74
N ARG A 54 -15.15 -1.08 -25.05
CA ARG A 54 -15.40 -2.48 -25.35
C ARG A 54 -16.87 -2.71 -25.65
N TYR A 55 -17.13 -3.69 -26.50
CA TYR A 55 -18.48 -4.08 -26.90
C TYR A 55 -18.83 -5.44 -26.31
N ARG A 56 -20.02 -5.54 -25.76
CA ARG A 56 -20.61 -6.80 -25.33
C ARG A 56 -21.96 -6.97 -26.04
N GLY A 57 -21.95 -7.68 -27.14
CA GLY A 57 -23.09 -7.68 -28.07
C GLY A 57 -23.32 -6.27 -28.58
N MET A 58 -24.53 -5.74 -28.40
CA MET A 58 -24.88 -4.36 -28.79
C MET A 58 -24.56 -3.30 -27.73
N TYR A 59 -24.09 -3.70 -26.56
CA TYR A 59 -23.81 -2.79 -25.45
C TYR A 59 -22.36 -2.30 -25.50
N LYS A 60 -22.20 -0.98 -25.49
CA LYS A 60 -20.91 -0.27 -25.36
C LYS A 60 -20.58 -0.13 -23.87
N VAL A 61 -19.42 -0.60 -23.46
CA VAL A 61 -18.91 -0.47 -22.10
C VAL A 61 -17.59 0.26 -22.14
N VAL A 62 -17.45 1.28 -21.32
CA VAL A 62 -16.17 1.96 -21.13
C VAL A 62 -15.42 1.27 -19.99
N VAL A 63 -14.18 0.92 -20.26
CA VAL A 63 -13.23 0.42 -19.26
C VAL A 63 -11.98 1.28 -19.32
N TYR A 64 -11.16 1.23 -18.30
CA TYR A 64 -9.89 1.94 -18.27
C TYR A 64 -8.77 1.04 -17.78
N GLU A 65 -7.57 1.36 -18.21
CA GLU A 65 -6.34 0.91 -17.59
C GLU A 65 -5.69 2.12 -16.90
N ALA A 66 -5.38 1.98 -15.61
CA ALA A 66 -4.67 2.98 -14.85
C ALA A 66 -3.28 2.46 -14.51
N ASN A 67 -2.25 3.18 -14.95
CA ASN A 67 -0.87 2.96 -14.58
C ASN A 67 -0.50 3.94 -13.47
N LEU A 68 -0.20 3.40 -12.29
CA LEU A 68 0.08 4.15 -11.07
C LEU A 68 1.55 3.99 -10.67
N ASP A 69 2.32 5.06 -10.73
CA ASP A 69 3.60 5.14 -10.04
C ASP A 69 3.36 5.68 -8.63
N ILE A 70 3.60 4.84 -7.62
CA ILE A 70 3.38 5.16 -6.21
C ILE A 70 4.73 5.32 -5.54
N SER A 71 4.99 6.46 -4.94
CA SER A 71 6.26 6.74 -4.27
C SER A 71 6.06 7.57 -3.00
N GLY A 72 7.07 7.58 -2.15
CA GLY A 72 7.03 8.38 -0.94
C GLY A 72 8.08 7.94 0.07
N ASN A 73 7.86 8.31 1.32
CA ASN A 73 8.75 7.92 2.40
C ASN A 73 7.98 7.67 3.71
N PHE A 74 8.55 6.80 4.52
CA PHE A 74 8.16 6.59 5.91
C PHE A 74 9.10 7.35 6.84
N PRO A 75 8.66 7.68 8.07
CA PRO A 75 9.50 8.35 9.07
C PRO A 75 10.76 7.54 9.41
N ASN A 76 11.68 8.19 10.12
CA ASN A 76 12.88 7.54 10.63
C ASN A 76 12.51 6.45 11.65
N MET A 77 12.91 5.20 11.39
CA MET A 77 12.56 4.05 12.24
C MET A 77 13.25 4.10 13.60
N ASN A 78 14.43 4.73 13.73
CA ASN A 78 15.10 4.86 15.01
C ASN A 78 14.37 5.87 15.92
N GLU A 79 13.95 7.02 15.39
CA GLU A 79 13.13 7.99 16.12
C GLU A 79 11.78 7.38 16.53
N LEU A 80 11.21 6.56 15.66
CA LEU A 80 9.99 5.82 15.98
C LEU A 80 10.22 4.87 17.15
N ALA A 81 11.31 4.09 17.13
CA ALA A 81 11.63 3.14 18.19
C ALA A 81 11.91 3.84 19.54
N GLU A 82 12.55 5.01 19.51
CA GLU A 82 12.77 5.82 20.72
C GLU A 82 11.45 6.30 21.33
N ASN A 83 10.49 6.74 20.50
CA ASN A 83 9.16 7.17 20.94
C ASN A 83 8.33 6.01 21.52
N TYR A 84 8.62 4.76 21.15
CA TYR A 84 7.96 3.55 21.61
C TYR A 84 8.93 2.62 22.36
N SER A 85 9.78 3.18 23.21
CA SER A 85 10.87 2.47 23.91
C SER A 85 10.41 1.32 24.83
N ASN A 86 9.14 1.30 25.22
CA ASN A 86 8.51 0.23 26.00
C ASN A 86 8.02 -0.97 25.16
N TYR A 87 8.29 -0.95 23.85
CA TYR A 87 7.98 -2.03 22.93
C TYR A 87 9.25 -2.66 22.36
N THR A 88 9.24 -3.97 22.16
CA THR A 88 10.24 -4.71 21.40
C THR A 88 9.77 -4.86 19.96
N PHE A 89 10.48 -4.28 19.01
CA PHE A 89 10.15 -4.31 17.59
C PHE A 89 10.67 -5.57 16.92
N LYS A 90 9.81 -6.27 16.19
CA LYS A 90 10.19 -7.41 15.35
C LYS A 90 10.48 -6.95 13.92
N TRP A 91 11.56 -6.21 13.74
CA TRP A 91 11.94 -5.59 12.47
C TRP A 91 12.02 -6.57 11.29
N ASN A 92 12.45 -7.80 11.55
CA ASN A 92 12.57 -8.84 10.52
C ASN A 92 11.20 -9.35 10.02
N GLU A 93 10.14 -9.11 10.78
CA GLU A 93 8.78 -9.53 10.46
C GLU A 93 7.96 -8.37 9.83
N ALA A 94 8.58 -7.22 9.60
CA ALA A 94 7.93 -6.07 9.00
C ALA A 94 7.44 -6.38 7.58
N TYR A 95 6.30 -5.79 7.22
CA TYR A 95 5.71 -5.93 5.89
C TYR A 95 4.97 -4.67 5.48
N MET A 96 4.83 -4.46 4.18
CA MET A 96 4.00 -3.40 3.62
C MET A 96 2.74 -3.96 2.99
N THR A 97 1.67 -3.19 3.02
CA THR A 97 0.39 -3.56 2.42
C THR A 97 -0.12 -2.43 1.54
N ILE A 98 -0.55 -2.77 0.32
CA ILE A 98 -1.29 -1.87 -0.57
C ILE A 98 -2.70 -2.42 -0.70
N GLY A 99 -3.69 -1.60 -0.36
CA GLY A 99 -5.11 -1.91 -0.50
C GLY A 99 -5.56 -1.77 -1.94
N VAL A 100 -6.12 -2.84 -2.50
CA VAL A 100 -6.76 -2.88 -3.81
C VAL A 100 -7.94 -3.83 -3.72
N PRO A 101 -9.18 -3.38 -4.01
CA PRO A 101 -10.38 -4.21 -3.79
C PRO A 101 -10.49 -5.38 -4.76
N ASP A 102 -10.02 -5.22 -5.98
CA ASP A 102 -10.05 -6.27 -7.00
C ASP A 102 -8.65 -6.61 -7.50
N MET A 103 -8.06 -7.65 -6.90
CA MET A 103 -6.74 -8.15 -7.30
C MET A 103 -6.70 -8.71 -8.73
N LYS A 104 -7.85 -9.09 -9.31
CA LYS A 104 -7.93 -9.50 -10.72
C LYS A 104 -7.68 -8.35 -11.67
N GLY A 105 -7.86 -7.12 -11.20
CA GLY A 105 -7.51 -5.90 -11.93
C GLY A 105 -6.01 -5.67 -12.10
N ILE A 106 -5.17 -6.29 -11.27
CA ILE A 106 -3.71 -6.12 -11.34
C ILE A 106 -3.16 -6.81 -12.57
N GLN A 107 -2.42 -6.08 -13.40
CA GLN A 107 -1.95 -6.55 -14.70
C GLN A 107 -0.44 -6.81 -14.76
N ASN A 108 0.33 -6.30 -13.82
CA ASN A 108 1.78 -6.42 -13.79
C ASN A 108 2.27 -7.27 -12.63
N GLN A 109 3.50 -7.76 -12.74
CA GLN A 109 4.21 -8.35 -11.61
C GLN A 109 4.60 -7.21 -10.66
N LEU A 110 4.06 -7.26 -9.44
CA LEU A 110 4.29 -6.22 -8.46
C LEU A 110 5.59 -6.45 -7.69
N GLU A 111 6.35 -5.37 -7.59
CA GLU A 111 7.51 -5.26 -6.71
C GLU A 111 7.47 -3.91 -6.01
N ILE A 112 7.99 -3.85 -4.79
CA ILE A 112 8.23 -2.58 -4.11
C ILE A 112 9.73 -2.40 -3.90
N ASP A 113 10.24 -1.25 -4.27
CA ASP A 113 11.62 -0.83 -4.00
C ASP A 113 11.67 -0.05 -2.68
N LEU A 114 12.57 -0.46 -1.78
CA LEU A 114 12.87 0.26 -0.55
C LEU A 114 14.34 0.64 -0.54
N ASN A 115 14.63 1.92 -0.70
CA ASN A 115 16.00 2.44 -0.73
C ASN A 115 16.93 1.65 -1.68
N GLY A 116 16.43 1.24 -2.86
CA GLY A 116 17.16 0.51 -3.89
C GLY A 116 17.11 -1.02 -3.75
N LYS A 117 16.42 -1.55 -2.75
CA LYS A 117 16.20 -3.01 -2.63
C LYS A 117 14.77 -3.37 -2.98
N LYS A 118 14.60 -4.28 -3.94
CA LYS A 118 13.29 -4.74 -4.40
C LYS A 118 12.78 -5.93 -3.60
N TYR A 119 11.48 -5.93 -3.35
CA TYR A 119 10.76 -6.99 -2.67
C TYR A 119 9.55 -7.39 -3.52
N GLY A 120 9.41 -8.69 -3.75
CA GLY A 120 8.28 -9.24 -4.51
C GLY A 120 6.99 -9.27 -3.70
N VAL A 121 5.88 -9.31 -4.42
CA VAL A 121 4.55 -9.36 -3.85
C VAL A 121 4.23 -10.73 -3.23
N THR A 122 3.49 -10.69 -2.14
CA THR A 122 2.77 -11.84 -1.58
C THR A 122 1.27 -11.58 -1.76
N PRO A 123 0.53 -12.47 -2.47
CA PRO A 123 -0.90 -12.27 -2.66
C PRO A 123 -1.67 -12.21 -1.33
N GLY A 124 -2.65 -11.33 -1.27
CA GLY A 124 -3.49 -11.13 -0.10
C GLY A 124 -2.89 -10.18 0.93
N VAL A 125 -3.63 -9.97 2.01
CA VAL A 125 -3.22 -9.13 3.14
C VAL A 125 -2.91 -10.01 4.35
N LYS A 126 -1.86 -9.69 5.11
CA LYS A 126 -1.48 -10.44 6.30
C LYS A 126 -2.40 -10.18 7.50
N ASN A 127 -2.95 -8.98 7.55
CA ASN A 127 -3.88 -8.55 8.60
C ASN A 127 -4.99 -7.70 7.98
N LYS A 128 -6.22 -7.86 8.46
CA LYS A 128 -7.40 -7.19 7.91
C LYS A 128 -7.89 -6.02 8.75
N ASP A 129 -7.15 -5.62 9.78
CA ASP A 129 -7.58 -4.56 10.70
C ASP A 129 -7.74 -3.21 10.00
N ILE A 130 -6.86 -2.90 9.04
CA ILE A 130 -6.88 -1.62 8.31
C ILE A 130 -7.22 -1.83 6.84
N ILE A 131 -6.60 -2.81 6.19
CA ILE A 131 -6.82 -3.13 4.76
C ILE A 131 -7.39 -4.55 4.67
N SER A 132 -8.63 -4.66 4.21
CA SER A 132 -9.33 -5.94 4.11
C SER A 132 -8.96 -6.75 2.87
N THR A 133 -8.58 -6.08 1.78
CA THR A 133 -8.21 -6.69 0.49
C THR A 133 -7.03 -5.95 -0.12
N GLY A 134 -6.11 -6.68 -0.73
CA GLY A 134 -4.92 -6.09 -1.35
C GLY A 134 -3.77 -7.06 -1.46
N VAL A 135 -2.58 -6.50 -1.53
CA VAL A 135 -1.32 -7.23 -1.65
C VAL A 135 -0.38 -6.84 -0.52
N ALA A 136 0.49 -7.77 -0.14
CA ALA A 136 1.52 -7.53 0.86
C ALA A 136 2.92 -7.77 0.28
N PHE A 137 3.91 -7.13 0.89
CA PHE A 137 5.33 -7.29 0.58
C PHE A 137 6.07 -7.57 1.88
N ASN A 138 6.78 -8.69 1.96
CA ASN A 138 7.64 -8.96 3.10
C ASN A 138 8.85 -8.03 3.04
N THR A 139 8.91 -7.06 3.91
CA THR A 139 9.90 -5.99 3.88
C THR A 139 10.65 -5.91 5.23
N PRO A 140 11.50 -6.90 5.53
CA PRO A 140 12.27 -6.87 6.76
C PRO A 140 13.13 -5.61 6.83
N ILE A 141 13.09 -4.91 7.94
CA ILE A 141 13.79 -3.67 8.17
C ILE A 141 15.11 -3.95 8.87
N ASN A 142 16.19 -3.50 8.26
CA ASN A 142 17.51 -3.46 8.92
C ASN A 142 17.74 -2.03 9.45
N THR A 143 17.59 -1.84 10.74
CA THR A 143 17.70 -0.53 11.40
C THR A 143 19.07 0.13 11.26
N GLU A 144 20.15 -0.65 11.07
CA GLU A 144 21.47 -0.11 10.81
C GLU A 144 21.60 0.54 9.43
N LYS A 145 20.90 -0.05 8.43
CA LYS A 145 20.87 0.47 7.06
C LYS A 145 19.83 1.58 6.88
N PHE A 146 18.75 1.55 7.63
CA PHE A 146 17.64 2.50 7.56
C PHE A 146 17.69 3.57 8.65
N LYS A 147 18.88 4.13 8.92
CA LYS A 147 19.10 5.26 9.86
C LYS A 147 18.41 6.56 9.43
N LYS A 148 17.85 6.60 8.23
CA LYS A 148 17.13 7.74 7.65
C LYS A 148 15.71 7.31 7.31
N LYS A 149 14.94 8.20 6.70
CA LYS A 149 13.63 7.89 6.13
C LYS A 149 13.73 6.69 5.16
N ILE A 150 12.73 5.83 5.19
CA ILE A 150 12.62 4.72 4.25
C ILE A 150 11.85 5.23 3.02
N ASN A 151 12.57 5.43 1.91
CA ASN A 151 11.91 5.76 0.65
C ASN A 151 11.39 4.49 0.00
N PHE A 152 10.20 4.59 -0.58
CA PHE A 152 9.59 3.50 -1.33
C PHE A 152 9.17 3.96 -2.73
N LYS A 153 9.17 3.00 -3.64
CA LYS A 153 8.62 3.15 -4.99
C LYS A 153 8.05 1.83 -5.47
N THR A 154 6.87 1.89 -6.09
CA THR A 154 6.24 0.75 -6.76
C THR A 154 5.42 1.22 -7.94
N ASN A 155 5.19 0.32 -8.90
CA ASN A 155 4.30 0.56 -10.03
C ASN A 155 3.16 -0.45 -9.99
N LEU A 156 1.94 0.03 -10.15
CA LEU A 156 0.72 -0.76 -10.11
C LEU A 156 -0.13 -0.45 -11.34
N ILE A 157 -0.43 -1.47 -12.14
CA ILE A 157 -1.32 -1.35 -13.30
C ILE A 157 -2.67 -1.99 -12.94
N LEU A 158 -3.74 -1.21 -12.99
CA LEU A 158 -5.10 -1.63 -12.65
C LEU A 158 -6.04 -1.48 -13.84
N LYS A 159 -6.97 -2.44 -13.96
CA LYS A 159 -8.13 -2.31 -14.85
C LYS A 159 -9.40 -2.09 -14.05
N GLY A 160 -10.21 -1.16 -14.50
CA GLY A 160 -11.49 -0.83 -13.90
C GLY A 160 -12.53 -0.45 -14.95
N SER A 161 -13.79 -0.37 -14.53
CA SER A 161 -14.90 0.02 -15.41
C SER A 161 -15.83 1.06 -14.80
N LYS A 162 -15.49 1.56 -13.62
CA LYS A 162 -16.21 2.60 -12.90
C LYS A 162 -15.24 3.66 -12.43
N ASP A 163 -15.27 3.97 -11.17
CA ASP A 163 -14.43 4.98 -10.52
C ASP A 163 -13.07 4.42 -10.09
N LEU A 164 -12.08 5.29 -10.06
CA LEU A 164 -10.78 5.10 -9.42
C LEU A 164 -10.67 6.10 -8.27
N GLN A 165 -10.53 5.59 -7.06
CA GLN A 165 -10.47 6.38 -5.84
C GLN A 165 -9.15 6.15 -5.10
N PHE A 166 -8.68 7.18 -4.40
CA PHE A 166 -7.47 7.13 -3.60
C PHE A 166 -7.77 7.50 -2.15
N TYR A 167 -7.15 6.78 -1.22
CA TYR A 167 -7.19 7.17 0.19
C TYR A 167 -5.94 8.00 0.51
N PRO A 168 -6.09 9.28 0.91
CA PRO A 168 -4.97 10.16 1.23
C PRO A 168 -4.44 9.86 2.63
N ILE A 169 -3.78 8.72 2.79
CA ILE A 169 -3.30 8.23 4.09
C ILE A 169 -1.91 8.75 4.47
N GLY A 170 -1.20 9.40 3.57
CA GLY A 170 0.07 10.06 3.89
C GLY A 170 -0.17 11.33 4.72
N LYS A 171 0.80 11.71 5.54
CA LYS A 171 0.79 13.00 6.22
C LYS A 171 0.69 14.14 5.21
N ASN A 172 1.41 14.00 4.09
CA ASN A 172 1.23 14.78 2.87
C ASN A 172 0.92 13.80 1.74
N THR A 173 -0.19 13.99 1.03
CA THR A 173 -0.56 13.14 -0.11
C THR A 173 -0.73 14.01 -1.35
N TYR A 174 -0.06 13.64 -2.44
CA TYR A 174 -0.13 14.29 -3.73
C TYR A 174 -0.63 13.30 -4.77
N ILE A 175 -1.57 13.74 -5.58
CA ILE A 175 -2.15 12.93 -6.66
C ILE A 175 -2.09 13.76 -7.93
N ASN A 176 -1.33 13.30 -8.91
CA ASN A 176 -1.30 13.84 -10.25
C ASN A 176 -1.91 12.82 -11.20
N MET A 177 -2.93 13.23 -11.96
CA MET A 177 -3.68 12.33 -12.81
C MET A 177 -3.77 12.89 -14.22
N GLU A 178 -3.38 12.08 -15.20
CA GLU A 178 -3.47 12.38 -16.63
C GLU A 178 -4.42 11.40 -17.31
N SER A 179 -5.32 11.93 -18.15
CA SER A 179 -6.22 11.12 -18.97
C SER A 179 -6.43 11.80 -20.33
N PRO A 180 -6.38 11.07 -21.45
CA PRO A 180 -6.77 11.59 -22.76
C PRO A 180 -8.29 11.69 -22.92
N TRP A 181 -9.08 11.41 -21.90
CA TRP A 181 -10.53 11.56 -21.95
C TRP A 181 -10.91 13.03 -22.00
N GLU A 182 -11.66 13.42 -23.03
CA GLU A 182 -11.99 14.83 -23.30
C GLU A 182 -12.87 15.48 -22.22
N ILE A 183 -13.65 14.70 -21.51
CA ILE A 183 -14.54 15.17 -20.43
C ILE A 183 -14.46 14.19 -19.25
N PRO A 184 -13.37 14.21 -18.46
CA PRO A 184 -13.35 13.43 -17.23
C PRO A 184 -14.31 14.04 -16.21
N SER A 185 -15.16 13.22 -15.62
CA SER A 185 -15.89 13.58 -14.39
C SER A 185 -15.08 13.17 -13.18
N PHE A 186 -14.61 14.15 -12.44
CA PHE A 186 -13.87 13.96 -11.18
C PHE A 186 -14.81 14.06 -9.99
#